data_8968d893420265cbe2b02d0d4a565c33
#
_entry.id   8968d893420265cbe2b02d0d4a565c33
#
_cell.length_a   1.000
_cell.length_b   1.000
_cell.length_c   1.000
_cell.angle_alpha   90.00
_cell.angle_beta   90.00
_cell.angle_gamma   90.00
#
_symmetry.space_group_name_H-M   'P 1'
#
loop_
_entity.id
_entity.type
_entity.pdbx_description
1 polymer ?
#
loop_
_entity_poly.entity_id
_entity_poly.type
_entity_poly.pdbx_seq_one_letter_code
_entity_poly.pdbx_strand_id
1 'polypeptide(L)'
;MPIPLMRAAGRLIPAPDAPLPQPPSSRVRALLGWFARRAAGPLTVAGLAAVVSNTIQAIVPTFLGAALDSGIENGLNARLWTICLGLLALFVVYAVGDTAQSYFGVSAWMRTSFDVTRLVGRQVSITGADLPRQVSTGEVASVVASDAQYIGNFFERLPPLIGSAVSFAVVAVLMVSVSVRLGLIVLIGMPLVAWIVTLVIRPLQRRQAVQREAQSEVTTITTDTVAGLRILRGIGGEDVFARR
;
A
#
# COMPACT_ATOMS: atom_id res chain seq x y z
N MET A 1 -32.25 -5.07 14.07
CA MET A 1 -31.37 -4.00 14.63
C MET A 1 -30.03 -4.07 13.90
N PRO A 2 -29.63 -3.09 13.08
CA PRO A 2 -28.33 -3.13 12.43
C PRO A 2 -27.24 -2.89 13.47
N ILE A 3 -26.23 -3.78 13.45
CA ILE A 3 -25.07 -3.79 14.34
C ILE A 3 -24.37 -2.43 14.25
N PRO A 4 -23.95 -1.80 15.37
CA PRO A 4 -23.33 -0.46 15.35
C PRO A 4 -22.08 -0.38 14.45
N LEU A 5 -21.40 -1.50 14.22
CA LEU A 5 -20.29 -1.63 13.26
C LEU A 5 -20.71 -1.35 11.81
N MET A 6 -21.92 -1.72 11.39
CA MET A 6 -22.43 -1.41 10.04
C MET A 6 -22.70 0.09 9.84
N ARG A 7 -23.10 0.82 10.88
CA ARG A 7 -23.24 2.29 10.80
C ARG A 7 -21.91 3.01 10.72
N ALA A 8 -20.86 2.49 11.35
CA ALA A 8 -19.51 3.01 11.23
C ALA A 8 -18.93 2.73 9.83
N ALA A 9 -19.11 1.52 9.30
CA ALA A 9 -18.70 1.16 7.94
C ALA A 9 -19.40 2.01 6.87
N GLY A 10 -20.68 2.34 7.03
CA GLY A 10 -21.42 3.21 6.10
C GLY A 10 -20.92 4.65 6.04
N ARG A 11 -20.13 5.12 7.04
CA ARG A 11 -19.45 6.41 6.99
C ARG A 11 -18.10 6.36 6.27
N LEU A 12 -17.53 5.18 6.11
CA LEU A 12 -16.23 4.97 5.46
C LEU A 12 -16.36 4.82 3.95
N ILE A 13 -17.47 4.25 3.48
CA ILE A 13 -17.77 4.10 2.06
C ILE A 13 -18.63 5.31 1.66
N PRO A 14 -18.21 6.10 0.66
CA PRO A 14 -19.06 7.18 0.12
C PRO A 14 -20.42 6.60 -0.29
N ALA A 15 -21.51 7.31 0.03
CA ALA A 15 -22.84 6.88 -0.39
C ALA A 15 -22.84 6.65 -1.91
N PRO A 16 -23.37 5.51 -2.40
CA PRO A 16 -23.32 5.16 -3.82
C PRO A 16 -24.01 6.20 -4.71
N ASP A 17 -24.96 6.94 -4.17
CA ASP A 17 -25.76 7.94 -4.89
C ASP A 17 -25.21 9.37 -4.81
N ALA A 18 -24.12 9.62 -4.07
CA ALA A 18 -23.55 10.96 -3.99
C ALA A 18 -22.94 11.35 -5.34
N PRO A 19 -23.35 12.49 -5.95
CA PRO A 19 -22.78 12.94 -7.22
C PRO A 19 -21.29 13.17 -7.06
N LEU A 20 -20.48 12.56 -7.93
CA LEU A 20 -19.05 12.82 -7.98
C LEU A 20 -18.83 14.22 -8.56
N PRO A 21 -18.17 15.13 -7.84
CA PRO A 21 -17.75 16.37 -8.43
C PRO A 21 -16.81 16.11 -9.60
N GLN A 22 -16.86 16.93 -10.62
CA GLN A 22 -16.01 16.76 -11.80
C GLN A 22 -14.54 16.95 -11.42
N PRO A 23 -13.61 16.10 -11.90
CA PRO A 23 -12.20 16.30 -11.67
C PRO A 23 -11.73 17.59 -12.35
N PRO A 24 -10.84 18.35 -11.70
CA PRO A 24 -10.47 19.70 -12.14
C PRO A 24 -9.71 19.76 -13.48
N SER A 25 -9.09 18.66 -13.90
CA SER A 25 -8.36 18.56 -15.17
C SER A 25 -7.93 17.13 -15.45
N SER A 26 -7.55 16.82 -16.71
CA SER A 26 -6.95 15.55 -17.13
C SER A 26 -5.46 15.39 -16.73
N ARG A 27 -4.85 16.39 -16.09
CA ARG A 27 -3.44 16.32 -15.66
C ARG A 27 -3.31 15.39 -14.46
N VAL A 28 -2.41 14.41 -14.53
CA VAL A 28 -2.19 13.39 -13.50
C VAL A 28 -1.97 13.99 -12.10
N ARG A 29 -1.15 15.05 -12.00
CA ARG A 29 -0.88 15.72 -10.71
C ARG A 29 -2.13 16.34 -10.10
N ALA A 30 -3.00 16.93 -10.92
CA ALA A 30 -4.23 17.55 -10.46
C ALA A 30 -5.25 16.50 -10.01
N LEU A 31 -5.32 15.36 -10.72
CA LEU A 31 -6.16 14.22 -10.34
C LEU A 31 -5.69 13.60 -9.02
N LEU A 32 -4.39 13.35 -8.86
CA LEU A 32 -3.84 12.83 -7.60
C LEU A 32 -4.10 13.79 -6.44
N GLY A 33 -3.91 15.08 -6.63
CA GLY A 33 -4.22 16.11 -5.63
C GLY A 33 -5.71 16.17 -5.28
N TRP A 34 -6.59 15.94 -6.26
CA TRP A 34 -8.03 15.90 -6.05
C TRP A 34 -8.43 14.66 -5.21
N PHE A 35 -7.89 13.47 -5.53
CA PHE A 35 -8.09 12.26 -4.71
C PHE A 35 -7.54 12.43 -3.29
N ALA A 36 -6.33 13.02 -3.15
CA ALA A 36 -5.73 13.29 -1.86
C ALA A 36 -6.63 14.18 -0.97
N ARG A 37 -7.22 15.24 -1.54
CA ARG A 37 -8.15 16.11 -0.82
C ARG A 37 -9.42 15.38 -0.39
N ARG A 38 -9.94 14.49 -1.21
CA ARG A 38 -11.14 13.70 -0.89
C ARG A 38 -10.87 12.66 0.20
N ALA A 39 -9.70 12.06 0.18
CA ALA A 39 -9.22 11.12 1.19
C ALA A 39 -8.47 11.81 2.36
N ALA A 40 -8.45 13.15 2.43
CA ALA A 40 -7.65 13.90 3.40
C ALA A 40 -7.95 13.53 4.85
N GLY A 41 -9.23 13.34 5.21
CA GLY A 41 -9.62 12.95 6.56
C GLY A 41 -8.93 11.63 7.01
N PRO A 42 -9.18 10.50 6.35
CA PRO A 42 -8.51 9.25 6.70
C PRO A 42 -6.98 9.31 6.52
N LEU A 43 -6.47 10.00 5.50
CA LEU A 43 -5.03 10.12 5.27
C LEU A 43 -4.31 10.89 6.40
N THR A 44 -4.88 11.98 6.90
CA THR A 44 -4.28 12.74 8.00
C THR A 44 -4.28 11.94 9.30
N VAL A 45 -5.38 11.28 9.63
CA VAL A 45 -5.45 10.44 10.83
C VAL A 45 -4.47 9.27 10.72
N ALA A 46 -4.44 8.57 9.58
CA ALA A 46 -3.49 7.49 9.33
C ALA A 46 -2.03 7.99 9.39
N GLY A 47 -1.75 9.17 8.84
CA GLY A 47 -0.42 9.78 8.87
C GLY A 47 0.04 10.13 10.29
N LEU A 48 -0.81 10.74 11.10
CA LEU A 48 -0.51 11.03 12.50
C LEU A 48 -0.31 9.74 13.32
N ALA A 49 -1.19 8.77 13.14
CA ALA A 49 -1.08 7.46 13.78
C ALA A 49 0.22 6.75 13.37
N ALA A 50 0.60 6.81 12.08
CA ALA A 50 1.85 6.27 11.57
C ALA A 50 3.09 6.93 12.22
N VAL A 51 3.08 8.25 12.35
CA VAL A 51 4.17 8.99 13.01
C VAL A 51 4.30 8.55 14.46
N VAL A 52 3.18 8.47 15.18
CA VAL A 52 3.19 8.03 16.60
C VAL A 52 3.70 6.61 16.73
N SER A 53 3.14 5.66 15.99
CA SER A 53 3.50 4.24 16.08
C SER A 53 4.95 3.99 15.69
N ASN A 54 5.40 4.54 14.57
CA ASN A 54 6.78 4.35 14.12
C ASN A 54 7.80 5.03 15.03
N THR A 55 7.44 6.18 15.63
CA THR A 55 8.30 6.85 16.64
C THR A 55 8.41 6.02 17.91
N ILE A 56 7.31 5.46 18.41
CA ILE A 56 7.34 4.57 19.56
C ILE A 56 8.23 3.36 19.27
N GLN A 57 8.07 2.72 18.13
CA GLN A 57 8.88 1.58 17.73
C GLN A 57 10.38 1.92 17.68
N ALA A 58 10.74 3.13 17.27
CA ALA A 58 12.11 3.63 17.25
C ALA A 58 12.70 3.83 18.65
N ILE A 59 11.87 4.18 19.63
CA ILE A 59 12.29 4.50 20.99
C ILE A 59 12.33 3.26 21.90
N VAL A 60 11.52 2.23 21.62
CA VAL A 60 11.41 0.99 22.42
C VAL A 60 12.79 0.35 22.74
N PRO A 61 13.75 0.22 21.80
CA PRO A 61 15.06 -0.36 22.10
C PRO A 61 15.82 0.41 23.18
N THR A 62 15.67 1.73 23.25
CA THR A 62 16.32 2.56 24.27
C THR A 62 15.77 2.26 25.67
N PHE A 63 14.46 2.12 25.80
CA PHE A 63 13.82 1.74 27.06
C PHE A 63 14.16 0.30 27.46
N LEU A 64 14.26 -0.60 26.46
CA LEU A 64 14.65 -1.98 26.71
C LEU A 64 16.11 -2.07 27.23
N GLY A 65 17.02 -1.28 26.65
CA GLY A 65 18.39 -1.15 27.16
C GLY A 65 18.42 -0.67 28.62
N ALA A 66 17.68 0.39 28.92
CA ALA A 66 17.59 0.92 30.30
C ALA A 66 16.97 -0.09 31.29
N ALA A 67 16.03 -0.92 30.83
CA ALA A 67 15.47 -1.99 31.68
C ALA A 67 16.50 -3.08 31.95
N LEU A 68 17.28 -3.49 30.95
CA LEU A 68 18.35 -4.48 31.08
C LEU A 68 19.45 -3.99 32.05
N ASP A 69 19.94 -2.76 31.86
CA ASP A 69 20.96 -2.16 32.71
C ASP A 69 20.48 -2.10 34.17
N SER A 70 19.25 -1.61 34.40
CA SER A 70 18.66 -1.54 35.73
C SER A 70 18.47 -2.91 36.39
N GLY A 71 18.10 -3.94 35.59
CA GLY A 71 17.92 -5.31 36.07
C GLY A 71 19.23 -6.00 36.44
N ILE A 72 20.31 -5.77 35.67
CA ILE A 72 21.63 -6.36 35.90
C ILE A 72 22.30 -5.71 37.11
N GLU A 73 22.23 -4.38 37.24
CA GLU A 73 22.92 -3.66 38.30
C GLU A 73 22.22 -3.78 39.65
N ASN A 74 20.90 -3.74 39.71
CA ASN A 74 20.15 -3.56 40.93
C ASN A 74 19.12 -4.68 41.21
N GLY A 75 19.05 -5.70 40.36
CA GLY A 75 18.09 -6.78 40.50
C GLY A 75 16.63 -6.31 40.34
N LEU A 76 15.68 -6.99 41.00
CA LEU A 76 14.25 -6.64 40.99
C LEU A 76 14.01 -5.40 41.87
N ASN A 77 14.09 -4.23 41.25
CA ASN A 77 13.96 -2.93 41.92
C ASN A 77 12.69 -2.19 41.43
N ALA A 78 12.19 -1.25 42.23
CA ALA A 78 11.06 -0.38 41.85
C ALA A 78 11.30 0.37 40.55
N ARG A 79 12.55 0.75 40.24
CA ARG A 79 12.92 1.38 38.96
C ARG A 79 12.69 0.46 37.77
N LEU A 80 13.01 -0.83 37.86
CA LEU A 80 12.75 -1.81 36.83
C LEU A 80 11.24 -1.93 36.55
N TRP A 81 10.42 -2.00 37.62
CA TRP A 81 8.98 -2.04 37.49
C TRP A 81 8.38 -0.79 36.79
N THR A 82 8.91 0.39 37.12
CA THR A 82 8.47 1.63 36.44
C THR A 82 8.82 1.64 34.96
N ILE A 83 10.01 1.14 34.59
CA ILE A 83 10.41 1.03 33.17
C ILE A 83 9.53 0.00 32.44
N CYS A 84 9.25 -1.16 33.05
CA CYS A 84 8.37 -2.19 32.47
C CYS A 84 6.94 -1.69 32.28
N LEU A 85 6.39 -0.95 33.24
CA LEU A 85 5.09 -0.29 33.12
C LEU A 85 5.08 0.76 32.00
N GLY A 86 6.16 1.54 31.89
CA GLY A 86 6.35 2.50 30.80
C GLY A 86 6.40 1.81 29.44
N LEU A 87 7.14 0.70 29.31
CA LEU A 87 7.14 -0.11 28.08
C LEU A 87 5.76 -0.66 27.76
N LEU A 88 5.04 -1.18 28.75
CA LEU A 88 3.67 -1.67 28.55
C LEU A 88 2.76 -0.56 28.03
N ALA A 89 2.82 0.64 28.62
CA ALA A 89 2.06 1.80 28.17
C ALA A 89 2.42 2.19 26.72
N LEU A 90 3.72 2.22 26.39
CA LEU A 90 4.19 2.49 25.03
C LEU A 90 3.67 1.45 24.03
N PHE A 91 3.66 0.15 24.40
CA PHE A 91 3.12 -0.89 23.54
C PHE A 91 1.61 -0.77 23.33
N VAL A 92 0.86 -0.35 24.35
CA VAL A 92 -0.58 -0.09 24.20
C VAL A 92 -0.82 1.07 23.23
N VAL A 93 -0.09 2.18 23.38
CA VAL A 93 -0.18 3.34 22.48
C VAL A 93 0.24 2.95 21.05
N TYR A 94 1.31 2.16 20.91
CA TYR A 94 1.75 1.61 19.64
C TYR A 94 0.65 0.77 18.98
N ALA A 95 0.05 -0.17 19.70
CA ALA A 95 -0.99 -1.05 19.16
C ALA A 95 -2.24 -0.28 18.71
N VAL A 96 -2.66 0.71 19.50
CA VAL A 96 -3.78 1.59 19.13
C VAL A 96 -3.43 2.43 17.88
N GLY A 97 -2.24 2.99 17.84
CA GLY A 97 -1.75 3.79 16.72
C GLY A 97 -1.60 2.97 15.45
N ASP A 98 -1.01 1.78 15.51
CA ASP A 98 -0.83 0.88 14.38
C ASP A 98 -2.17 0.37 13.81
N THR A 99 -3.10 0.04 14.71
CA THR A 99 -4.48 -0.31 14.32
C THR A 99 -5.19 0.87 13.66
N ALA A 100 -5.06 2.07 14.20
CA ALA A 100 -5.64 3.28 13.61
C ALA A 100 -5.01 3.60 12.25
N GLN A 101 -3.69 3.51 12.12
CA GLN A 101 -2.97 3.67 10.85
C GLN A 101 -3.51 2.71 9.78
N SER A 102 -3.61 1.42 10.11
CA SER A 102 -4.10 0.39 9.20
C SER A 102 -5.56 0.62 8.81
N TYR A 103 -6.42 0.88 9.79
CA TYR A 103 -7.85 1.11 9.57
C TYR A 103 -8.11 2.33 8.66
N PHE A 104 -7.48 3.47 8.95
CA PHE A 104 -7.64 4.68 8.15
C PHE A 104 -6.89 4.61 6.82
N GLY A 105 -5.78 3.85 6.74
CA GLY A 105 -5.08 3.53 5.49
C GLY A 105 -5.97 2.76 4.52
N VAL A 106 -6.57 1.66 4.98
CA VAL A 106 -7.54 0.88 4.18
C VAL A 106 -8.77 1.73 3.81
N SER A 107 -9.24 2.60 4.72
CA SER A 107 -10.33 3.53 4.42
C SER A 107 -9.98 4.50 3.29
N ALA A 108 -8.75 5.01 3.26
CA ALA A 108 -8.26 5.87 2.18
C ALA A 108 -8.16 5.10 0.86
N TRP A 109 -7.65 3.87 0.91
CA TRP A 109 -7.60 2.95 -0.23
C TRP A 109 -8.98 2.71 -0.83
N MET A 110 -9.95 2.30 0.00
CA MET A 110 -11.32 2.04 -0.45
C MET A 110 -11.96 3.27 -1.10
N ARG A 111 -11.88 4.43 -0.45
CA ARG A 111 -12.44 5.68 -0.98
C ARG A 111 -11.85 6.02 -2.34
N THR A 112 -10.53 5.93 -2.47
CA THR A 112 -9.84 6.27 -3.72
C THR A 112 -10.17 5.27 -4.83
N SER A 113 -10.13 3.96 -4.54
CA SER A 113 -10.44 2.92 -5.52
C SER A 113 -11.88 3.01 -6.00
N PHE A 114 -12.84 3.23 -5.11
CA PHE A 114 -14.25 3.42 -5.49
C PHE A 114 -14.46 4.72 -6.27
N ASP A 115 -13.82 5.82 -5.90
CA ASP A 115 -13.93 7.08 -6.63
C ASP A 115 -13.39 6.94 -8.07
N VAL A 116 -12.28 6.22 -8.27
CA VAL A 116 -11.75 5.89 -9.61
C VAL A 116 -12.75 5.05 -10.41
N THR A 117 -13.25 3.96 -9.83
CA THR A 117 -14.23 3.08 -10.47
C THR A 117 -15.49 3.86 -10.90
N ARG A 118 -15.98 4.75 -10.03
CA ARG A 118 -17.16 5.59 -10.33
C ARG A 118 -16.89 6.62 -11.41
N LEU A 119 -15.69 7.21 -11.46
CA LEU A 119 -15.30 8.14 -12.53
C LEU A 119 -15.26 7.43 -13.88
N VAL A 120 -14.67 6.24 -13.93
CA VAL A 120 -14.62 5.42 -15.16
C VAL A 120 -16.03 5.01 -15.56
N GLY A 121 -16.85 4.49 -14.66
CA GLY A 121 -18.23 4.11 -14.94
C GLY A 121 -19.07 5.28 -15.48
N ARG A 122 -18.91 6.48 -14.90
CA ARG A 122 -19.55 7.68 -15.41
C ARG A 122 -19.10 8.04 -16.82
N GLN A 123 -17.78 7.96 -17.08
CA GLN A 123 -17.24 8.27 -18.41
C GLN A 123 -17.76 7.27 -19.44
N VAL A 124 -17.80 5.99 -19.12
CA VAL A 124 -18.38 4.93 -19.96
C VAL A 124 -19.85 5.23 -20.27
N SER A 125 -20.64 5.61 -19.26
CA SER A 125 -22.06 5.93 -19.43
C SER A 125 -22.29 7.16 -20.31
N ILE A 126 -21.43 8.19 -20.22
CA ILE A 126 -21.54 9.40 -21.02
C ILE A 126 -21.12 9.16 -22.48
N THR A 127 -20.06 8.36 -22.70
CA THR A 127 -19.54 8.06 -24.04
C THR A 127 -20.45 7.09 -24.81
N GLY A 128 -21.18 6.22 -24.10
CA GLY A 128 -22.22 5.36 -24.66
C GLY A 128 -21.74 4.49 -25.84
N ALA A 129 -22.47 4.54 -26.94
CA ALA A 129 -22.24 3.70 -28.13
C ALA A 129 -20.92 3.98 -28.88
N ASP A 130 -20.29 5.13 -28.66
CA ASP A 130 -19.01 5.46 -29.31
C ASP A 130 -17.79 4.87 -28.59
N LEU A 131 -17.96 4.38 -27.35
CA LEU A 131 -16.89 3.80 -26.55
C LEU A 131 -16.22 2.58 -27.21
N PRO A 132 -16.95 1.58 -27.75
CA PRO A 132 -16.35 0.40 -28.38
C PRO A 132 -15.50 0.71 -29.62
N ARG A 133 -15.65 1.89 -30.21
CA ARG A 133 -14.84 2.36 -31.35
C ARG A 133 -13.47 2.89 -30.90
N GLN A 134 -13.33 3.33 -29.65
CA GLN A 134 -12.14 3.98 -29.12
C GLN A 134 -11.34 3.08 -28.18
N VAL A 135 -12.04 2.27 -27.36
CA VAL A 135 -11.45 1.45 -26.29
C VAL A 135 -12.15 0.10 -26.23
N SER A 136 -11.40 -0.98 -26.09
CA SER A 136 -11.99 -2.32 -25.95
C SER A 136 -12.70 -2.49 -24.60
N THR A 137 -13.78 -3.30 -24.59
CA THR A 137 -14.50 -3.63 -23.35
C THR A 137 -13.58 -4.28 -22.31
N GLY A 138 -12.60 -5.09 -22.76
CA GLY A 138 -11.59 -5.70 -21.88
C GLY A 138 -10.66 -4.69 -21.23
N GLU A 139 -10.28 -3.63 -21.94
CA GLU A 139 -9.45 -2.55 -21.41
C GLU A 139 -10.19 -1.75 -20.31
N VAL A 140 -11.45 -1.41 -20.56
CA VAL A 140 -12.30 -0.77 -19.54
C VAL A 140 -12.44 -1.66 -18.30
N ALA A 141 -12.66 -2.96 -18.48
CA ALA A 141 -12.76 -3.92 -17.39
C ALA A 141 -11.44 -4.01 -16.60
N SER A 142 -10.29 -4.00 -17.28
CA SER A 142 -8.96 -3.98 -16.65
C SER A 142 -8.73 -2.73 -15.81
N VAL A 143 -9.08 -1.55 -16.33
CA VAL A 143 -8.95 -0.28 -15.58
C VAL A 143 -9.79 -0.32 -14.31
N VAL A 144 -11.02 -0.80 -14.39
CA VAL A 144 -11.92 -0.90 -13.22
C VAL A 144 -11.42 -1.94 -12.21
N ALA A 145 -10.93 -3.11 -12.69
CA ALA A 145 -10.55 -4.21 -11.81
C ALA A 145 -9.16 -4.07 -11.20
N SER A 146 -8.18 -3.53 -11.93
CA SER A 146 -6.77 -3.48 -11.51
C SER A 146 -6.23 -2.08 -11.28
N ASP A 147 -6.41 -1.15 -12.21
CA ASP A 147 -5.78 0.17 -12.13
C ASP A 147 -6.36 1.02 -10.99
N ALA A 148 -7.67 0.91 -10.74
CA ALA A 148 -8.31 1.55 -9.60
C ALA A 148 -7.69 1.11 -8.26
N GLN A 149 -7.33 -0.19 -8.14
CA GLN A 149 -6.66 -0.72 -6.95
C GLN A 149 -5.22 -0.19 -6.82
N TYR A 150 -4.48 -0.08 -7.93
CA TYR A 150 -3.11 0.48 -7.89
C TYR A 150 -3.10 1.92 -7.39
N ILE A 151 -4.06 2.75 -7.82
CA ILE A 151 -4.21 4.11 -7.32
C ILE A 151 -4.57 4.11 -5.84
N GLY A 152 -5.49 3.26 -5.40
CA GLY A 152 -5.83 3.09 -4.00
C GLY A 152 -4.63 2.67 -3.15
N ASN A 153 -3.86 1.66 -3.58
CA ASN A 153 -2.65 1.19 -2.91
C ASN A 153 -1.59 2.29 -2.76
N PHE A 154 -1.50 3.20 -3.72
CA PHE A 154 -0.61 4.36 -3.60
C PHE A 154 -1.00 5.21 -2.38
N PHE A 155 -2.28 5.52 -2.20
CA PHE A 155 -2.75 6.33 -1.06
C PHE A 155 -2.65 5.58 0.27
N GLU A 156 -2.86 4.28 0.30
CA GLU A 156 -2.66 3.44 1.50
C GLU A 156 -1.21 3.44 1.98
N ARG A 157 -0.25 3.51 1.05
CA ARG A 157 1.20 3.49 1.36
C ARG A 157 1.77 4.84 1.81
N LEU A 158 1.07 5.95 1.57
CA LEU A 158 1.56 7.29 1.94
C LEU A 158 1.72 7.47 3.47
N PRO A 159 0.75 7.09 4.34
CA PRO A 159 0.89 7.24 5.79
C PRO A 159 2.11 6.50 6.36
N PRO A 160 2.35 5.20 6.07
CA PRO A 160 3.55 4.51 6.51
C PRO A 160 4.85 5.15 6.04
N LEU A 161 4.89 5.69 4.81
CA LEU A 161 6.07 6.39 4.28
C LEU A 161 6.39 7.66 5.08
N ILE A 162 5.38 8.45 5.41
CA ILE A 162 5.54 9.65 6.24
C ILE A 162 6.01 9.26 7.64
N GLY A 163 5.36 8.26 8.25
CA GLY A 163 5.72 7.76 9.58
C GLY A 163 7.15 7.25 9.65
N SER A 164 7.60 6.48 8.64
CA SER A 164 8.97 5.95 8.59
C SER A 164 10.01 7.05 8.36
N ALA A 165 9.71 8.07 7.57
CA ALA A 165 10.60 9.22 7.37
C ALA A 165 10.83 10.00 8.68
N VAL A 166 9.75 10.24 9.44
CA VAL A 166 9.83 10.90 10.76
C VAL A 166 10.57 10.02 11.75
N SER A 167 10.25 8.72 11.82
CA SER A 167 10.95 7.76 12.68
C SER A 167 12.44 7.69 12.37
N PHE A 168 12.83 7.69 11.10
CA PHE A 168 14.24 7.75 10.69
C PHE A 168 14.94 9.01 11.24
N ALA A 169 14.28 10.18 11.15
CA ALA A 169 14.82 11.41 11.71
C ALA A 169 15.00 11.33 13.24
N VAL A 170 14.01 10.76 13.93
CA VAL A 170 14.09 10.54 15.40
C VAL A 170 15.25 9.61 15.77
N VAL A 171 15.39 8.47 15.07
CA VAL A 171 16.51 7.54 15.28
C VAL A 171 17.86 8.21 15.01
N ALA A 172 17.96 8.98 13.92
CA ALA A 172 19.19 9.71 13.61
C ALA A 172 19.59 10.68 14.73
N VAL A 173 18.62 11.45 15.23
CA VAL A 173 18.85 12.39 16.35
C VAL A 173 19.26 11.63 17.62
N LEU A 174 18.57 10.54 17.97
CA LEU A 174 18.92 9.73 19.14
C LEU A 174 20.33 9.14 19.01
N MET A 175 20.70 8.63 17.83
CA MET A 175 22.04 8.07 17.62
C MET A 175 23.13 9.12 17.70
N VAL A 176 22.89 10.32 17.16
CA VAL A 176 23.83 11.45 17.26
C VAL A 176 24.00 11.88 18.72
N SER A 177 22.93 11.87 19.54
CA SER A 177 23.00 12.25 20.96
C SER A 177 23.82 11.26 21.80
N VAL A 178 23.82 9.98 21.43
CA VAL A 178 24.62 8.93 22.08
C VAL A 178 26.07 8.97 21.58
N SER A 179 26.26 9.04 20.26
CA SER A 179 27.59 9.12 19.63
C SER A 179 27.46 9.68 18.22
N VAL A 180 28.20 10.75 17.93
CA VAL A 180 28.25 11.36 16.60
C VAL A 180 28.69 10.36 15.53
N ARG A 181 29.60 9.44 15.86
CA ARG A 181 30.05 8.39 14.93
C ARG A 181 28.92 7.43 14.56
N LEU A 182 28.14 6.98 15.56
CA LEU A 182 27.00 6.10 15.33
C LEU A 182 25.90 6.82 14.54
N GLY A 183 25.59 8.07 14.89
CA GLY A 183 24.63 8.87 14.15
C GLY A 183 25.01 9.07 12.68
N LEU A 184 26.30 9.29 12.39
CA LEU A 184 26.79 9.45 11.01
C LEU A 184 26.66 8.14 10.20
N ILE A 185 26.95 7.00 10.83
CA ILE A 185 26.80 5.68 10.20
C ILE A 185 25.34 5.43 9.82
N VAL A 186 24.37 5.75 10.70
CA VAL A 186 22.94 5.59 10.44
C VAL A 186 22.49 6.57 9.34
N LEU A 187 22.91 7.84 9.45
CA LEU A 187 22.47 8.90 8.53
C LEU A 187 22.93 8.64 7.08
N ILE A 188 24.13 8.09 6.91
CA ILE A 188 24.70 7.79 5.58
C ILE A 188 24.38 6.34 5.17
N GLY A 189 24.50 5.40 6.10
CA GLY A 189 24.37 3.96 5.82
C GLY A 189 22.96 3.57 5.39
N MET A 190 21.93 4.06 6.06
CA MET A 190 20.55 3.71 5.70
C MET A 190 20.14 4.21 4.31
N PRO A 191 20.35 5.48 3.93
CA PRO A 191 20.11 5.92 2.55
C PRO A 191 20.95 5.17 1.53
N LEU A 192 22.21 4.84 1.85
CA LEU A 192 23.08 4.06 0.96
C LEU A 192 22.53 2.66 0.72
N VAL A 193 22.08 1.96 1.79
CA VAL A 193 21.43 0.65 1.67
C VAL A 193 20.15 0.75 0.84
N ALA A 194 19.29 1.74 1.09
CA ALA A 194 18.09 1.97 0.31
C ALA A 194 18.38 2.20 -1.18
N TRP A 195 19.45 2.93 -1.47
CA TRP A 195 19.91 3.18 -2.84
C TRP A 195 20.41 1.88 -3.52
N ILE A 196 21.24 1.09 -2.83
CA ILE A 196 21.73 -0.21 -3.33
C ILE A 196 20.55 -1.16 -3.60
N VAL A 197 19.61 -1.27 -2.65
CA VAL A 197 18.40 -2.08 -2.81
C VAL A 197 17.59 -1.65 -4.03
N THR A 198 17.46 -0.35 -4.26
CA THR A 198 16.77 0.18 -5.44
C THR A 198 17.47 -0.21 -6.75
N LEU A 199 18.81 -0.20 -6.77
CA LEU A 199 19.59 -0.64 -7.94
C LEU A 199 19.38 -2.14 -8.24
N VAL A 200 19.27 -2.97 -7.21
CA VAL A 200 19.04 -4.42 -7.37
C VAL A 200 17.61 -4.72 -7.80
N ILE A 201 16.62 -3.99 -7.27
CA ILE A 201 15.20 -4.21 -7.58
C ILE A 201 14.87 -3.83 -9.03
N ARG A 202 15.46 -2.76 -9.59
CA ARG A 202 15.16 -2.30 -10.95
C ARG A 202 15.37 -3.38 -12.02
N PRO A 203 16.52 -4.08 -12.12
CA PRO A 203 16.71 -5.14 -13.10
C PRO A 203 15.80 -6.35 -12.82
N LEU A 204 15.51 -6.63 -11.56
CA LEU A 204 14.59 -7.72 -11.19
C LEU A 204 13.16 -7.46 -11.71
N GLN A 205 12.66 -6.23 -11.57
CA GLN A 205 11.35 -5.84 -12.11
C GLN A 205 11.29 -5.98 -13.63
N ARG A 206 12.37 -5.62 -14.34
CA ARG A 206 12.46 -5.82 -15.81
C ARG A 206 12.40 -7.29 -16.19
N ARG A 207 13.13 -8.17 -15.47
CA ARG A 207 13.10 -9.61 -15.72
C ARG A 207 11.72 -10.21 -15.41
N GLN A 208 11.06 -9.75 -14.37
CA GLN A 208 9.67 -10.16 -14.06
C GLN A 208 8.67 -9.71 -15.13
N ALA A 209 8.88 -8.56 -15.77
CA ALA A 209 8.03 -8.12 -16.88
C ALA A 209 8.17 -9.06 -18.08
N VAL A 210 9.41 -9.40 -18.50
CA VAL A 210 9.68 -10.37 -19.56
C VAL A 210 9.11 -11.76 -19.24
N GLN A 211 9.24 -12.20 -17.98
CA GLN A 211 8.66 -13.48 -17.55
C GLN A 211 7.14 -13.49 -17.64
N ARG A 212 6.48 -12.40 -17.27
CA ARG A 212 5.02 -12.27 -17.40
C ARG A 212 4.57 -12.29 -18.86
N GLU A 213 5.33 -11.67 -19.75
CA GLU A 213 5.06 -11.66 -21.18
C GLU A 213 5.17 -13.07 -21.76
N ALA A 214 6.25 -13.80 -21.44
CA ALA A 214 6.41 -15.19 -21.83
C ALA A 214 5.30 -16.11 -21.25
N GLN A 215 4.88 -15.87 -20.03
CA GLN A 215 3.78 -16.61 -19.41
C GLN A 215 2.43 -16.31 -20.08
N SER A 216 2.21 -15.06 -20.50
CA SER A 216 1.01 -14.67 -21.27
C SER A 216 1.00 -15.37 -22.62
N GLU A 217 2.14 -15.47 -23.30
CA GLU A 217 2.29 -16.17 -24.58
C GLU A 217 1.94 -17.66 -24.44
N VAL A 218 2.49 -18.33 -23.41
CA VAL A 218 2.15 -19.74 -23.11
C VAL A 218 0.65 -19.91 -22.86
N THR A 219 0.05 -18.99 -22.11
CA THR A 219 -1.40 -19.02 -21.82
C THR A 219 -2.22 -18.87 -23.10
N THR A 220 -1.82 -17.96 -23.99
CA THR A 220 -2.47 -17.75 -25.28
C THR A 220 -2.36 -18.99 -26.16
N ILE A 221 -1.16 -19.57 -26.32
CA ILE A 221 -0.94 -20.80 -27.08
C ILE A 221 -1.78 -21.95 -26.51
N THR A 222 -1.82 -22.08 -25.17
CA THR A 222 -2.63 -23.11 -24.50
C THR A 222 -4.11 -22.94 -24.79
N THR A 223 -4.63 -21.70 -24.69
CA THR A 223 -6.03 -21.39 -24.94
C THR A 223 -6.40 -21.65 -26.40
N ASP A 224 -5.56 -21.22 -27.33
CA ASP A 224 -5.74 -21.43 -28.76
C ASP A 224 -5.67 -22.90 -29.12
N THR A 225 -4.76 -23.66 -28.49
CA THR A 225 -4.66 -25.11 -28.65
C THR A 225 -5.92 -25.81 -28.18
N VAL A 226 -6.43 -25.47 -27.00
CA VAL A 226 -7.67 -26.04 -26.44
C VAL A 226 -8.87 -25.69 -27.31
N ALA A 227 -8.97 -24.45 -27.78
CA ALA A 227 -10.03 -24.01 -28.69
C ALA A 227 -9.94 -24.71 -30.06
N GLY A 228 -8.71 -24.89 -30.57
CA GLY A 228 -8.41 -25.56 -31.83
C GLY A 228 -8.55 -27.09 -31.77
N LEU A 229 -8.40 -27.72 -30.62
CA LEU A 229 -8.50 -29.19 -30.44
C LEU A 229 -9.85 -29.75 -30.91
N ARG A 230 -10.94 -29.01 -30.73
CA ARG A 230 -12.27 -29.41 -31.21
C ARG A 230 -12.32 -29.50 -32.76
N ILE A 231 -11.62 -28.58 -33.45
CA ILE A 231 -11.54 -28.54 -34.89
C ILE A 231 -10.56 -29.60 -35.40
N LEU A 232 -9.39 -29.74 -34.77
CA LEU A 232 -8.37 -30.73 -35.09
C LEU A 232 -8.90 -32.16 -34.96
N ARG A 233 -9.71 -32.44 -33.92
CA ARG A 233 -10.37 -33.73 -33.72
C ARG A 233 -11.41 -34.03 -34.80
N GLY A 234 -12.02 -33.01 -35.40
CA GLY A 234 -12.96 -33.16 -36.50
C GLY A 234 -12.31 -33.50 -37.85
N ILE A 235 -11.02 -33.14 -38.04
CA ILE A 235 -10.27 -33.34 -39.30
C ILE A 235 -9.13 -34.38 -39.18
N GLY A 236 -8.97 -35.03 -38.03
CA GLY A 236 -7.95 -36.08 -37.81
C GLY A 236 -6.49 -35.61 -37.80
N GLY A 237 -6.25 -34.33 -37.46
CA GLY A 237 -4.92 -33.67 -37.47
C GLY A 237 -4.13 -33.76 -36.16
N GLU A 238 -4.53 -34.58 -35.19
CA GLU A 238 -3.95 -34.66 -33.84
C GLU A 238 -2.46 -35.01 -33.84
N ASP A 239 -2.05 -35.95 -34.69
CA ASP A 239 -0.68 -36.43 -34.76
C ASP A 239 0.32 -35.42 -35.35
N VAL A 240 -0.15 -34.51 -36.17
CA VAL A 240 0.68 -33.45 -36.78
C VAL A 240 0.98 -32.36 -35.76
N PHE A 241 0.03 -32.06 -34.89
CA PHE A 241 0.19 -31.04 -33.85
C PHE A 241 1.05 -31.51 -32.68
N ALA A 242 0.96 -32.82 -32.32
CA ALA A 242 1.76 -33.41 -31.23
C ALA A 242 3.26 -33.49 -31.51
N ARG A 243 3.68 -33.35 -32.78
CA ARG A 243 5.09 -33.39 -33.22
C ARG A 243 5.78 -32.05 -33.35
N ARG A 244 5.07 -30.94 -33.05
CA ARG A 244 5.62 -29.56 -33.05
C ARG A 244 5.84 -29.06 -31.63
#